data_ebf5159b77d5c7ec22b538bd635cae1d
#
_entry.id   ebf5159b77d5c7ec22b538bd635cae1d
#
_cell.length_a   1.000
_cell.length_b   1.000
_cell.length_c   1.000
_cell.angle_alpha   90.00
_cell.angle_beta   90.00
_cell.angle_gamma   90.00
#
_symmetry.space_group_name_H-M   'P 1'
#
loop_
_entity.id
_entity.type
_entity.pdbx_description
1 polymer ?
#
loop_
_entity_poly.entity_id
_entity_poly.type
_entity_poly.pdbx_seq_one_letter_code
_entity_poly.pdbx_strand_id
1 'polypeptide(L)'
;MKALSLEQELKSNAYPGRGIVIGRTPDGTHAVTAYFIMGRSTNSRNRVFVEDGEGIRTQAFDPSKLTDPSLIIYAPVRVLGNKTIVTNGDQTDTIYEGMDQQMTFEQSLRSRKFEPDGPNYTPRISGILHLENGSYNYAMSILKSNDGDPDSCHRYTFAYENPKAGQGHFIHTYMHDGDPLPSFEGEPKLVEISDDMDAFTDMLWNSLNEDNKVSLFVRYIDIQTGTYETKIINKNN
;
A
#
# COMPACT_ATOMS: atom_id res chain seq x y z
N MET A 1 -22.55 3.72 6.11
CA MET A 1 -21.58 2.90 6.89
C MET A 1 -20.73 3.88 7.68
N LYS A 2 -20.40 3.61 8.94
CA LYS A 2 -19.50 4.45 9.75
C LYS A 2 -18.06 4.06 9.43
N ALA A 3 -17.17 5.05 9.26
CA ALA A 3 -15.75 4.78 9.10
C ALA A 3 -15.17 4.12 10.38
N LEU A 4 -14.26 3.19 10.19
CA LEU A 4 -13.59 2.47 11.26
C LEU A 4 -12.37 3.26 11.76
N SER A 5 -12.02 3.08 13.01
CA SER A 5 -10.75 3.56 13.53
C SER A 5 -9.62 2.68 12.99
N LEU A 6 -8.74 3.28 12.18
CA LEU A 6 -7.58 2.59 11.64
C LEU A 6 -6.62 2.12 12.75
N GLU A 7 -6.53 2.88 13.84
CA GLU A 7 -5.78 2.51 15.04
C GLU A 7 -6.29 1.18 15.63
N GLN A 8 -7.61 1.04 15.79
CA GLN A 8 -8.19 -0.19 16.34
C GLN A 8 -8.02 -1.37 15.39
N GLU A 9 -8.20 -1.16 14.08
CA GLU A 9 -8.00 -2.19 13.06
C GLU A 9 -6.57 -2.74 13.08
N LEU A 10 -5.56 -1.87 13.17
CA LEU A 10 -4.16 -2.28 13.21
C LEU A 10 -3.77 -2.92 14.55
N LYS A 11 -4.22 -2.39 15.68
CA LYS A 11 -3.94 -2.96 17.00
C LYS A 11 -4.58 -4.33 17.21
N SER A 12 -5.73 -4.58 16.58
CA SER A 12 -6.44 -5.86 16.67
C SER A 12 -5.88 -6.95 15.76
N ASN A 13 -5.00 -6.59 14.80
CA ASN A 13 -4.43 -7.51 13.82
C ASN A 13 -2.90 -7.55 13.92
N ALA A 14 -2.36 -8.62 14.49
CA ALA A 14 -0.91 -8.77 14.69
C ALA A 14 -0.11 -8.81 13.37
N TYR A 15 -0.75 -9.23 12.24
CA TYR A 15 -0.05 -9.36 10.96
C TYR A 15 -0.96 -9.12 9.74
N PRO A 16 -1.35 -7.89 9.44
CA PRO A 16 -1.99 -7.56 8.16
C PRO A 16 -1.04 -7.68 6.96
N GLY A 17 0.26 -7.87 7.21
CA GLY A 17 1.30 -8.02 6.19
C GLY A 17 1.75 -6.68 5.58
N ARG A 18 1.23 -6.33 4.42
CA ARG A 18 1.40 -5.03 3.78
C ARG A 18 0.05 -4.34 3.73
N GLY A 19 0.03 -3.03 3.91
CA GLY A 19 -1.21 -2.28 3.89
C GLY A 19 -1.10 -0.97 3.15
N ILE A 20 -2.15 -0.63 2.40
CA ILE A 20 -2.29 0.63 1.67
C ILE A 20 -3.52 1.35 2.22
N VAL A 21 -3.37 2.61 2.58
CA VAL A 21 -4.46 3.53 2.90
C VAL A 21 -4.47 4.64 1.86
N ILE A 22 -5.65 4.96 1.32
CA ILE A 22 -5.87 6.13 0.45
C ILE A 22 -7.13 6.82 0.92
N GLY A 23 -7.08 8.16 1.02
CA GLY A 23 -8.22 8.93 1.49
C GLY A 23 -8.08 10.43 1.32
N ARG A 24 -8.97 11.17 1.99
CA ARG A 24 -9.03 12.63 1.96
C ARG A 24 -9.06 13.19 3.39
N THR A 25 -8.31 14.26 3.63
CA THR A 25 -8.31 14.95 4.91
C THR A 25 -9.70 15.51 5.28
N PRO A 26 -10.04 15.67 6.59
CA PRO A 26 -11.29 16.26 7.04
C PRO A 26 -11.56 17.67 6.51
N ASP A 27 -10.52 18.50 6.39
CA ASP A 27 -10.63 19.84 5.77
C ASP A 27 -10.83 19.79 4.25
N GLY A 28 -10.66 18.61 3.64
CA GLY A 28 -10.84 18.36 2.23
C GLY A 28 -9.73 18.88 1.33
N THR A 29 -8.62 19.36 1.88
CA THR A 29 -7.54 19.99 1.12
C THR A 29 -6.50 19.01 0.57
N HIS A 30 -6.27 17.87 1.24
CA HIS A 30 -5.24 16.92 0.83
C HIS A 30 -5.81 15.55 0.49
N ALA A 31 -5.26 14.96 -0.57
CA ALA A 31 -5.28 13.52 -0.80
C ALA A 31 -4.18 12.87 0.06
N VAL A 32 -4.52 11.77 0.71
CA VAL A 32 -3.61 11.05 1.61
C VAL A 32 -3.35 9.66 1.09
N THR A 33 -2.08 9.25 1.10
CA THR A 33 -1.72 7.85 0.91
C THR A 33 -0.70 7.41 1.95
N ALA A 34 -0.88 6.21 2.47
CA ALA A 34 0.09 5.54 3.33
C ALA A 34 0.32 4.12 2.87
N TYR A 35 1.55 3.65 3.05
CA TYR A 35 1.96 2.28 2.77
C TYR A 35 2.90 1.78 3.86
N PHE A 36 2.60 0.62 4.43
CA PHE A 36 3.49 -0.03 5.37
C PHE A 36 3.85 -1.45 4.96
N ILE A 37 5.02 -1.88 5.39
CA ILE A 37 5.44 -3.29 5.30
C ILE A 37 5.70 -3.85 6.69
N MET A 38 5.30 -5.11 6.85
CA MET A 38 5.64 -5.96 7.98
C MET A 38 6.38 -7.20 7.48
N GLY A 39 7.13 -7.86 8.34
CA GLY A 39 7.90 -9.04 8.01
C GLY A 39 8.03 -10.00 9.19
N ARG A 40 7.94 -11.32 8.93
CA ARG A 40 8.18 -12.38 9.92
C ARG A 40 9.55 -13.04 9.79
N SER A 41 10.08 -13.14 8.56
CA SER A 41 11.40 -13.73 8.29
C SER A 41 12.52 -12.69 8.42
N THR A 42 13.75 -13.17 8.64
CA THR A 42 14.95 -12.33 8.66
C THR A 42 15.10 -11.53 7.34
N ASN A 43 14.88 -12.16 6.19
CA ASN A 43 14.97 -11.53 4.88
C ASN A 43 13.90 -10.44 4.71
N SER A 44 12.65 -10.71 5.11
CA SER A 44 11.56 -9.73 5.01
C SER A 44 11.71 -8.54 5.96
N ARG A 45 12.38 -8.71 7.11
CA ARG A 45 12.68 -7.65 8.07
C ARG A 45 13.92 -6.83 7.71
N ASN A 46 14.77 -7.33 6.83
CA ASN A 46 16.02 -6.68 6.40
C ASN A 46 15.77 -5.64 5.31
N ARG A 47 14.82 -4.73 5.54
CA ARG A 47 14.43 -3.69 4.56
C ARG A 47 14.28 -2.32 5.21
N VAL A 48 14.52 -1.30 4.40
CA VAL A 48 14.20 0.09 4.68
C VAL A 48 13.55 0.72 3.45
N PHE A 49 12.75 1.76 3.65
CA PHE A 49 12.33 2.66 2.59
C PHE A 49 13.34 3.78 2.43
N VAL A 50 13.67 4.09 1.20
CA VAL A 50 14.50 5.25 0.83
C VAL A 50 13.80 6.03 -0.28
N GLU A 51 14.00 7.34 -0.29
CA GLU A 51 13.49 8.18 -1.37
C GLU A 51 14.15 7.82 -2.70
N ASP A 52 13.35 7.88 -3.78
CA ASP A 52 13.77 7.60 -5.15
C ASP A 52 13.02 8.54 -6.11
N GLY A 53 13.61 9.69 -6.38
CA GLY A 53 12.94 10.78 -7.08
C GLY A 53 11.68 11.24 -6.35
N GLU A 54 10.55 11.26 -7.04
CA GLU A 54 9.23 11.57 -6.45
C GLU A 54 8.59 10.34 -5.76
N GLY A 55 9.18 9.17 -5.89
CA GLY A 55 8.72 7.91 -5.28
C GLY A 55 9.58 7.46 -4.11
N ILE A 56 9.44 6.19 -3.78
CA ILE A 56 10.30 5.49 -2.83
C ILE A 56 10.66 4.11 -3.38
N ARG A 57 11.78 3.57 -2.92
CA ARG A 57 12.16 2.17 -3.15
C ARG A 57 12.47 1.45 -1.85
N THR A 58 12.34 0.15 -1.85
CA THR A 58 12.88 -0.69 -0.79
C THR A 58 14.38 -0.91 -1.03
N GLN A 59 15.13 -1.01 0.07
CA GLN A 59 16.55 -1.33 0.06
C GLN A 59 16.84 -2.31 1.20
N ALA A 60 17.81 -3.21 1.00
CA ALA A 60 18.31 -4.02 2.10
C ALA A 60 18.98 -3.11 3.15
N PHE A 61 18.60 -3.27 4.41
CA PHE A 61 19.28 -2.59 5.53
C PHE A 61 20.72 -3.10 5.68
N ASP A 62 20.88 -4.42 5.68
CA ASP A 62 22.16 -5.09 5.69
C ASP A 62 22.31 -5.94 4.41
N PRO A 63 23.05 -5.44 3.39
CA PRO A 63 23.22 -6.18 2.13
C PRO A 63 23.84 -7.57 2.29
N SER A 64 24.64 -7.80 3.36
CA SER A 64 25.24 -9.10 3.62
C SER A 64 24.24 -10.19 4.01
N LYS A 65 23.04 -9.79 4.47
CA LYS A 65 21.93 -10.68 4.87
C LYS A 65 20.87 -10.84 3.80
N LEU A 66 21.04 -10.20 2.64
CA LEU A 66 20.11 -10.31 1.53
C LEU A 66 20.27 -11.67 0.84
N THR A 67 19.30 -12.55 0.97
CA THR A 67 19.34 -13.90 0.37
C THR A 67 18.65 -13.96 -0.99
N ASP A 68 17.49 -13.35 -1.13
CA ASP A 68 16.71 -13.26 -2.38
C ASP A 68 16.05 -11.89 -2.49
N PRO A 69 16.47 -11.06 -3.46
CA PRO A 69 15.90 -9.74 -3.67
C PRO A 69 14.54 -9.74 -4.38
N SER A 70 14.17 -10.81 -5.07
CA SER A 70 13.11 -10.82 -6.10
C SER A 70 11.73 -10.38 -5.60
N LEU A 71 11.38 -10.67 -4.34
CA LEU A 71 10.08 -10.30 -3.74
C LEU A 71 10.18 -9.19 -2.69
N ILE A 72 11.38 -8.68 -2.43
CA ILE A 72 11.59 -7.71 -1.35
C ILE A 72 12.21 -6.38 -1.80
N ILE A 73 12.87 -6.34 -2.96
CA ILE A 73 13.45 -5.13 -3.53
C ILE A 73 12.62 -4.67 -4.73
N TYR A 74 11.92 -3.57 -4.58
CA TYR A 74 11.03 -2.96 -5.58
C TYR A 74 10.79 -1.48 -5.24
N ALA A 75 10.14 -0.75 -6.14
CA ALA A 75 9.68 0.62 -5.88
C ALA A 75 8.21 0.58 -5.42
N PRO A 76 7.89 0.70 -4.12
CA PRO A 76 6.50 0.67 -3.65
C PRO A 76 5.69 1.85 -4.14
N VAL A 77 6.33 3.00 -4.37
CA VAL A 77 5.65 4.22 -4.81
C VAL A 77 6.36 4.79 -6.02
N ARG A 78 5.61 5.05 -7.10
CA ARG A 78 6.06 5.80 -8.27
C ARG A 78 5.03 6.88 -8.64
N VAL A 79 5.51 7.96 -9.24
CA VAL A 79 4.67 9.06 -9.72
C VAL A 79 4.75 9.11 -11.25
N LEU A 80 3.59 9.20 -11.91
CA LEU A 80 3.46 9.37 -13.35
C LEU A 80 2.58 10.60 -13.61
N GLY A 81 3.21 11.76 -13.84
CA GLY A 81 2.51 13.03 -13.98
C GLY A 81 1.66 13.33 -12.72
N ASN A 82 0.36 13.43 -12.88
CA ASN A 82 -0.58 13.67 -11.77
C ASN A 82 -1.11 12.41 -11.06
N LYS A 83 -0.43 11.27 -11.25
CA LYS A 83 -0.82 9.99 -10.67
C LYS A 83 0.24 9.49 -9.69
N THR A 84 -0.19 9.10 -8.50
CA THR A 84 0.65 8.39 -7.52
C THR A 84 0.23 6.94 -7.47
N ILE A 85 1.15 6.04 -7.80
CA ILE A 85 0.97 4.58 -7.79
C ILE A 85 1.61 4.04 -6.52
N VAL A 86 0.91 3.20 -5.76
CA VAL A 86 1.41 2.56 -4.55
C VAL A 86 1.08 1.08 -4.56
N THR A 87 2.08 0.21 -4.31
CA THR A 87 1.88 -1.25 -4.31
C THR A 87 2.79 -1.97 -3.32
N ASN A 88 2.54 -3.26 -3.11
CA ASN A 88 3.36 -4.11 -2.24
C ASN A 88 4.42 -4.94 -2.99
N GLY A 89 4.71 -4.65 -4.26
CA GLY A 89 5.66 -5.43 -5.05
C GLY A 89 6.05 -4.76 -6.36
N ASP A 90 6.74 -5.49 -7.22
CA ASP A 90 7.25 -5.04 -8.51
C ASP A 90 6.16 -4.72 -9.56
N GLN A 91 4.90 -5.03 -9.26
CA GLN A 91 3.78 -4.59 -10.11
C GLN A 91 3.64 -3.06 -10.17
N THR A 92 4.31 -2.28 -9.32
CA THR A 92 4.38 -0.82 -9.45
C THR A 92 4.92 -0.42 -10.81
N ASP A 93 6.02 -1.05 -11.24
CA ASP A 93 6.62 -0.79 -12.53
C ASP A 93 5.71 -1.21 -13.68
N THR A 94 5.03 -2.37 -13.53
CA THR A 94 4.05 -2.84 -14.52
C THR A 94 2.90 -1.85 -14.71
N ILE A 95 2.38 -1.27 -13.60
CA ILE A 95 1.32 -0.26 -13.67
C ILE A 95 1.87 1.03 -14.30
N TYR A 96 3.04 1.49 -13.85
CA TYR A 96 3.68 2.68 -14.36
C TYR A 96 3.89 2.61 -15.88
N GLU A 97 4.53 1.55 -16.37
CA GLU A 97 4.83 1.34 -17.78
C GLU A 97 3.56 1.16 -18.62
N GLY A 98 2.57 0.41 -18.12
CA GLY A 98 1.30 0.22 -18.80
C GLY A 98 0.53 1.53 -18.96
N MET A 99 0.45 2.34 -17.89
CA MET A 99 -0.25 3.61 -17.92
C MET A 99 0.50 4.68 -18.74
N ASP A 100 1.83 4.66 -18.78
CA ASP A 100 2.64 5.49 -19.68
C ASP A 100 2.35 5.16 -21.16
N GLN A 101 2.00 3.91 -21.43
CA GLN A 101 1.53 3.41 -22.74
C GLN A 101 -0.01 3.56 -22.92
N GLN A 102 -0.68 4.38 -22.10
CA GLN A 102 -2.12 4.69 -22.17
C GLN A 102 -3.05 3.51 -21.84
N MET A 103 -2.57 2.45 -21.19
CA MET A 103 -3.43 1.43 -20.61
C MET A 103 -4.16 1.96 -19.38
N THR A 104 -5.31 1.39 -19.06
CA THR A 104 -5.95 1.64 -17.77
C THR A 104 -5.20 0.92 -16.63
N PHE A 105 -5.49 1.30 -15.39
CA PHE A 105 -4.94 0.64 -14.20
C PHE A 105 -5.22 -0.87 -14.22
N GLU A 106 -6.43 -1.29 -14.53
CA GLU A 106 -6.83 -2.70 -14.60
C GLU A 106 -6.15 -3.43 -15.77
N GLN A 107 -6.03 -2.76 -16.93
CA GLN A 107 -5.36 -3.35 -18.09
C GLN A 107 -3.88 -3.60 -17.81
N SER A 108 -3.21 -2.67 -17.13
CA SER A 108 -1.80 -2.81 -16.74
C SER A 108 -1.57 -4.02 -15.82
N LEU A 109 -2.52 -4.34 -14.96
CA LEU A 109 -2.43 -5.48 -14.03
C LEU A 109 -2.78 -6.84 -14.64
N ARG A 110 -3.25 -6.91 -15.90
CA ARG A 110 -3.70 -8.18 -16.50
C ARG A 110 -2.59 -9.23 -16.65
N SER A 111 -1.35 -8.80 -16.83
CA SER A 111 -0.19 -9.69 -16.93
C SER A 111 0.31 -10.22 -15.58
N ARG A 112 -0.23 -9.71 -14.47
CA ARG A 112 0.20 -10.05 -13.10
C ARG A 112 -0.79 -10.98 -12.42
N LYS A 113 -0.30 -11.77 -11.47
CA LYS A 113 -1.09 -12.51 -10.49
C LYS A 113 -0.46 -12.29 -9.10
N PHE A 114 -0.92 -12.94 -8.08
CA PHE A 114 -0.32 -12.95 -6.74
C PHE A 114 1.17 -13.37 -6.77
N GLU A 115 1.89 -13.23 -5.66
CA GLU A 115 3.31 -13.61 -5.56
C GLU A 115 3.47 -15.14 -5.63
N PRO A 116 4.55 -15.66 -6.24
CA PRO A 116 4.76 -17.11 -6.39
C PRO A 116 5.38 -17.74 -5.13
N ASP A 117 5.01 -17.26 -3.94
CA ASP A 117 5.56 -17.64 -2.64
C ASP A 117 4.67 -18.68 -1.91
N GLY A 118 4.38 -19.80 -2.57
CA GLY A 118 3.63 -20.89 -1.91
C GLY A 118 4.19 -21.29 -0.56
N PRO A 119 3.36 -21.64 0.44
CA PRO A 119 1.91 -21.81 0.35
C PRO A 119 1.08 -20.53 0.53
N ASN A 120 1.68 -19.37 0.85
CA ASN A 120 0.95 -18.15 1.16
C ASN A 120 0.35 -17.51 -0.09
N TYR A 121 1.03 -17.60 -1.25
CA TYR A 121 0.64 -16.90 -2.48
C TYR A 121 0.24 -15.47 -2.20
N THR A 122 1.17 -14.71 -1.59
CA THR A 122 0.95 -13.35 -1.09
C THR A 122 0.15 -12.50 -2.09
N PRO A 123 -0.99 -11.95 -1.68
CA PRO A 123 -1.77 -11.08 -2.55
C PRO A 123 -0.98 -9.86 -3.02
N ARG A 124 -1.11 -9.49 -4.28
CA ARG A 124 -0.63 -8.20 -4.77
C ARG A 124 -1.72 -7.16 -4.57
N ILE A 125 -1.47 -6.22 -3.69
CA ILE A 125 -2.33 -5.05 -3.47
C ILE A 125 -1.74 -3.83 -4.16
N SER A 126 -2.60 -3.04 -4.78
CA SER A 126 -2.20 -1.85 -5.51
C SER A 126 -3.19 -0.73 -5.27
N GLY A 127 -2.72 0.50 -5.27
CA GLY A 127 -3.51 1.71 -5.24
C GLY A 127 -3.00 2.72 -6.26
N ILE A 128 -3.89 3.53 -6.77
CA ILE A 128 -3.57 4.67 -7.63
C ILE A 128 -4.43 5.86 -7.23
N LEU A 129 -3.77 7.00 -7.00
CA LEU A 129 -4.42 8.31 -6.88
C LEU A 129 -4.26 9.06 -8.18
N HIS A 130 -5.30 9.72 -8.62
CA HIS A 130 -5.28 10.58 -9.80
C HIS A 130 -5.82 11.95 -9.43
N LEU A 131 -4.97 12.98 -9.48
CA LEU A 131 -5.35 14.36 -9.26
C LEU A 131 -5.73 14.99 -10.60
N GLU A 132 -6.85 15.71 -10.62
CA GLU A 132 -7.31 16.39 -11.83
C GLU A 132 -8.08 17.68 -11.48
N ASN A 133 -7.57 18.83 -11.90
CA ASN A 133 -8.26 20.13 -11.81
C ASN A 133 -8.85 20.46 -10.42
N GLY A 134 -8.08 20.22 -9.34
CA GLY A 134 -8.51 20.52 -7.97
C GLY A 134 -9.47 19.49 -7.38
N SER A 135 -9.63 18.35 -8.04
CA SER A 135 -10.32 17.16 -7.53
C SER A 135 -9.41 15.95 -7.62
N TYR A 136 -9.80 14.85 -6.99
CA TYR A 136 -9.11 13.59 -7.18
C TYR A 136 -10.06 12.39 -7.07
N ASN A 137 -9.64 11.33 -7.69
CA ASN A 137 -10.21 9.99 -7.53
C ASN A 137 -9.09 8.99 -7.24
N TYR A 138 -9.45 7.81 -6.80
CA TYR A 138 -8.49 6.73 -6.63
C TYR A 138 -9.12 5.37 -6.87
N ALA A 139 -8.29 4.40 -7.15
CA ALA A 139 -8.68 3.00 -7.22
C ALA A 139 -7.72 2.13 -6.41
N MET A 140 -8.24 1.02 -5.90
CA MET A 140 -7.48 -0.02 -5.24
C MET A 140 -7.72 -1.35 -5.93
N SER A 141 -6.72 -2.23 -5.94
CA SER A 141 -6.83 -3.57 -6.53
C SER A 141 -6.18 -4.61 -5.64
N ILE A 142 -6.70 -5.82 -5.71
CA ILE A 142 -6.08 -7.01 -5.13
C ILE A 142 -6.10 -8.15 -6.15
N LEU A 143 -4.94 -8.79 -6.32
CA LEU A 143 -4.77 -10.03 -7.07
C LEU A 143 -4.41 -11.11 -6.06
N LYS A 144 -5.26 -12.11 -5.88
CA LYS A 144 -5.07 -13.16 -4.88
C LYS A 144 -5.36 -14.54 -5.44
N SER A 145 -4.76 -15.57 -4.85
CA SER A 145 -5.08 -16.96 -5.20
C SER A 145 -6.51 -17.30 -4.82
N ASN A 146 -7.11 -18.23 -5.54
CA ASN A 146 -8.37 -18.85 -5.19
C ASN A 146 -8.07 -20.05 -4.28
N ASP A 147 -8.25 -19.87 -2.98
CA ASP A 147 -8.01 -20.92 -1.96
C ASP A 147 -6.62 -21.58 -2.03
N GLY A 148 -5.56 -20.80 -2.32
CA GLY A 148 -4.20 -21.32 -2.42
C GLY A 148 -3.92 -22.08 -3.74
N ASP A 149 -4.80 -22.03 -4.73
CA ASP A 149 -4.56 -22.58 -6.05
C ASP A 149 -3.55 -21.70 -6.82
N PRO A 150 -2.37 -22.24 -7.21
CA PRO A 150 -1.35 -21.47 -7.94
C PRO A 150 -1.78 -21.03 -9.33
N ASP A 151 -2.76 -21.66 -9.94
CA ASP A 151 -3.19 -21.42 -11.31
C ASP A 151 -4.48 -20.58 -11.39
N SER A 152 -5.18 -20.39 -10.28
CA SER A 152 -6.42 -19.62 -10.21
C SER A 152 -6.23 -18.28 -9.50
N CYS A 153 -6.45 -17.17 -10.21
CA CYS A 153 -6.27 -15.81 -9.69
C CYS A 153 -7.57 -15.03 -9.68
N HIS A 154 -7.99 -14.60 -8.49
CA HIS A 154 -9.06 -13.61 -8.33
C HIS A 154 -8.49 -12.20 -8.49
N ARG A 155 -9.22 -11.35 -9.24
CA ARG A 155 -8.85 -9.97 -9.55
C ARG A 155 -9.99 -9.05 -9.19
N TYR A 156 -9.76 -8.16 -8.24
CA TYR A 156 -10.75 -7.17 -7.84
C TYR A 156 -10.17 -5.77 -7.98
N THR A 157 -10.97 -4.85 -8.50
CA THR A 157 -10.66 -3.42 -8.54
C THR A 157 -11.83 -2.65 -7.94
N PHE A 158 -11.54 -1.72 -7.06
CA PHE A 158 -12.47 -0.86 -6.35
C PHE A 158 -12.15 0.58 -6.72
N ALA A 159 -13.07 1.27 -7.36
CA ALA A 159 -12.91 2.66 -7.79
C ALA A 159 -13.73 3.59 -6.90
N TYR A 160 -13.13 4.71 -6.50
CA TYR A 160 -13.70 5.69 -5.61
C TYR A 160 -13.67 7.07 -6.26
N GLU A 161 -14.83 7.54 -6.68
CA GLU A 161 -15.03 8.86 -7.25
C GLU A 161 -15.50 9.84 -6.17
N ASN A 162 -15.01 11.08 -6.22
CA ASN A 162 -15.36 12.13 -5.27
C ASN A 162 -15.24 11.71 -3.80
N PRO A 163 -14.05 11.29 -3.34
CA PRO A 163 -13.85 10.81 -1.98
C PRO A 163 -14.31 11.82 -0.94
N LYS A 164 -15.02 11.34 0.07
CA LYS A 164 -15.52 12.20 1.15
C LYS A 164 -14.41 12.69 2.07
N ALA A 165 -14.49 13.95 2.47
CA ALA A 165 -13.59 14.52 3.47
C ALA A 165 -13.61 13.72 4.78
N GLY A 166 -12.44 13.49 5.37
CA GLY A 166 -12.23 12.74 6.60
C GLY A 166 -12.32 11.21 6.44
N GLN A 167 -12.43 10.69 5.21
CA GLN A 167 -12.60 9.26 4.95
C GLN A 167 -11.58 8.75 3.94
N GLY A 168 -11.26 7.47 4.08
CA GLY A 168 -10.41 6.74 3.15
C GLY A 168 -10.74 5.26 3.16
N HIS A 169 -9.95 4.49 2.41
CA HIS A 169 -10.07 3.04 2.35
C HIS A 169 -8.73 2.39 2.67
N PHE A 170 -8.80 1.28 3.38
CA PHE A 170 -7.67 0.47 3.80
C PHE A 170 -7.76 -0.93 3.21
N ILE A 171 -6.74 -1.34 2.45
CA ILE A 171 -6.56 -2.69 1.94
C ILE A 171 -5.25 -3.26 2.45
N HIS A 172 -5.21 -4.56 2.74
CA HIS A 172 -4.02 -5.23 3.23
C HIS A 172 -3.91 -6.65 2.68
N THR A 173 -2.74 -7.28 2.82
CA THR A 173 -2.50 -8.56 2.16
C THR A 173 -3.15 -9.74 2.88
N TYR A 174 -3.19 -9.75 4.24
CA TYR A 174 -3.64 -10.90 5.02
C TYR A 174 -4.72 -10.53 6.03
N MET A 175 -5.73 -11.37 6.19
CA MET A 175 -6.79 -11.17 7.17
C MET A 175 -6.26 -11.09 8.60
N HIS A 176 -5.31 -11.96 8.95
CA HIS A 176 -4.66 -12.05 10.26
C HIS A 176 -3.37 -12.88 10.14
N ASP A 177 -2.67 -13.06 11.24
CA ASP A 177 -1.52 -13.98 11.32
C ASP A 177 -1.98 -15.44 11.21
N GLY A 178 -1.15 -16.29 10.61
CA GLY A 178 -1.46 -17.71 10.37
C GLY A 178 -0.35 -18.46 9.65
N ASP A 179 -0.58 -19.77 9.43
CA ASP A 179 0.29 -20.63 8.64
C ASP A 179 -0.57 -21.71 7.92
N PRO A 180 -0.81 -21.59 6.61
CA PRO A 180 -0.47 -20.45 5.76
C PRO A 180 -1.23 -19.16 6.14
N LEU A 181 -0.73 -18.01 5.68
CA LEU A 181 -1.36 -16.71 5.90
C LEU A 181 -2.64 -16.58 5.07
N PRO A 182 -3.82 -16.32 5.70
CA PRO A 182 -5.06 -16.17 4.94
C PRO A 182 -5.09 -14.85 4.19
N SER A 183 -5.37 -14.90 2.89
CA SER A 183 -5.51 -13.70 2.04
C SER A 183 -6.64 -12.79 2.51
N PHE A 184 -6.47 -11.47 2.33
CA PHE A 184 -7.52 -10.49 2.56
C PHE A 184 -8.80 -10.81 1.79
N GLU A 185 -9.95 -10.62 2.43
CA GLU A 185 -11.28 -10.85 1.86
C GLU A 185 -12.18 -9.63 2.03
N GLY A 186 -13.11 -9.47 1.10
CA GLY A 186 -14.08 -8.39 1.10
C GLY A 186 -13.59 -7.13 0.39
N GLU A 187 -14.29 -6.03 0.64
CA GLU A 187 -13.98 -4.71 0.12
C GLU A 187 -12.91 -4.03 1.01
N PRO A 188 -12.13 -3.08 0.46
CA PRO A 188 -11.27 -2.23 1.28
C PRO A 188 -12.08 -1.56 2.39
N LYS A 189 -11.55 -1.60 3.61
CA LYS A 189 -12.24 -1.11 4.81
C LYS A 189 -12.35 0.41 4.79
N LEU A 190 -13.55 0.95 4.96
CA LEU A 190 -13.76 2.39 5.12
C LEU A 190 -13.17 2.85 6.46
N VAL A 191 -12.24 3.80 6.45
CA VAL A 191 -11.48 4.26 7.62
C VAL A 191 -11.49 5.79 7.75
N GLU A 192 -11.20 6.28 8.98
CA GLU A 192 -11.02 7.70 9.27
C GLU A 192 -9.62 8.17 8.84
N ILE A 193 -9.53 9.39 8.32
CA ILE A 193 -8.29 10.08 7.94
C ILE A 193 -8.14 11.32 8.82
N SER A 194 -6.90 11.67 9.21
CA SER A 194 -6.56 12.86 9.98
C SER A 194 -6.11 14.02 9.08
N ASP A 195 -6.31 15.27 9.52
CA ASP A 195 -5.68 16.46 8.92
C ASP A 195 -4.20 16.56 9.31
N ASP A 196 -3.85 16.10 10.50
CA ASP A 196 -2.50 16.16 11.03
C ASP A 196 -1.68 14.97 10.54
N MET A 197 -0.73 15.23 9.64
CA MET A 197 0.14 14.22 9.05
C MET A 197 1.06 13.58 10.08
N ASP A 198 1.56 14.36 11.06
CA ASP A 198 2.46 13.85 12.09
C ASP A 198 1.72 12.89 13.01
N ALA A 199 0.57 13.32 13.53
CA ALA A 199 -0.27 12.49 14.37
C ALA A 199 -0.76 11.23 13.63
N PHE A 200 -1.10 11.34 12.34
CA PHE A 200 -1.51 10.19 11.53
C PHE A 200 -0.38 9.18 11.33
N THR A 201 0.82 9.68 11.03
CA THR A 201 2.01 8.85 10.84
C THR A 201 2.38 8.12 12.12
N ASP A 202 2.42 8.83 13.25
CA ASP A 202 2.72 8.28 14.58
C ASP A 202 1.65 7.26 15.01
N MET A 203 0.38 7.55 14.78
CA MET A 203 -0.71 6.62 15.07
C MET A 203 -0.55 5.33 14.27
N LEU A 204 -0.30 5.41 12.96
CA LEU A 204 -0.07 4.23 12.12
C LEU A 204 1.11 3.41 12.64
N TRP A 205 2.28 4.05 12.82
CA TRP A 205 3.50 3.37 13.24
C TRP A 205 3.37 2.68 14.60
N ASN A 206 2.75 3.36 15.56
CA ASN A 206 2.56 2.84 16.93
C ASN A 206 1.44 1.81 17.04
N SER A 207 0.57 1.70 16.02
CA SER A 207 -0.50 0.70 15.98
C SER A 207 -0.08 -0.62 15.31
N LEU A 208 1.00 -0.61 14.53
CA LEU A 208 1.57 -1.83 13.97
C LEU A 208 2.23 -2.68 15.05
N ASN A 209 2.08 -4.01 14.96
CA ASN A 209 2.73 -4.94 15.86
C ASN A 209 4.25 -4.70 15.90
N GLU A 210 4.79 -4.51 17.12
CA GLU A 210 6.18 -4.09 17.34
C GLU A 210 7.20 -5.05 16.75
N ASP A 211 6.97 -6.36 16.86
CA ASP A 211 7.92 -7.36 16.39
C ASP A 211 7.96 -7.47 14.87
N ASN A 212 6.84 -7.18 14.22
CA ASN A 212 6.63 -7.42 12.80
C ASN A 212 6.76 -6.17 11.91
N LYS A 213 6.58 -4.95 12.45
CA LYS A 213 6.69 -3.71 11.67
C LYS A 213 8.10 -3.53 11.11
N VAL A 214 8.20 -3.03 9.88
CA VAL A 214 9.48 -2.85 9.17
C VAL A 214 9.64 -1.41 8.70
N SER A 215 8.73 -0.90 7.87
CA SER A 215 8.79 0.46 7.35
C SER A 215 7.39 1.01 7.09
N LEU A 216 7.25 2.32 7.19
CA LEU A 216 6.04 3.10 6.91
C LEU A 216 6.39 4.29 6.01
N PHE A 217 5.56 4.51 5.01
CA PHE A 217 5.51 5.70 4.15
C PHE A 217 4.16 6.37 4.31
N VAL A 218 4.13 7.70 4.45
CA VAL A 218 2.93 8.53 4.45
C VAL A 218 3.17 9.75 3.57
N ARG A 219 2.18 10.08 2.73
CA ARG A 219 2.22 11.27 1.88
C ARG A 219 0.88 11.99 1.90
N TYR A 220 0.94 13.31 2.12
CA TYR A 220 -0.18 14.24 1.95
C TYR A 220 0.09 15.07 0.70
N ILE A 221 -0.89 15.14 -0.20
CA ILE A 221 -0.80 15.81 -1.49
C ILE A 221 -1.87 16.89 -1.54
N ASP A 222 -1.50 18.16 -1.64
CA ASP A 222 -2.44 19.26 -1.84
C ASP A 222 -3.20 19.04 -3.15
N ILE A 223 -4.53 18.97 -3.08
CA ILE A 223 -5.39 18.61 -4.22
C ILE A 223 -5.40 19.72 -5.28
N GLN A 224 -5.18 20.99 -4.88
CA GLN A 224 -5.20 22.13 -5.79
C GLN A 224 -3.88 22.32 -6.54
N THR A 225 -2.76 22.16 -5.83
CA THR A 225 -1.42 22.44 -6.37
C THR A 225 -0.67 21.19 -6.82
N GLY A 226 -1.01 20.01 -6.29
CA GLY A 226 -0.25 18.78 -6.49
C GLY A 226 1.06 18.72 -5.69
N THR A 227 1.38 19.75 -4.90
CA THR A 227 2.54 19.72 -4.00
C THR A 227 2.30 18.70 -2.88
N TYR A 228 3.37 18.09 -2.37
CA TYR A 228 3.23 17.05 -1.37
C TYR A 228 4.30 17.11 -0.28
N GLU A 229 3.93 16.57 0.86
CA GLU A 229 4.86 16.25 1.95
C GLU A 229 4.92 14.73 2.14
N THR A 230 6.11 14.22 2.47
CA THR A 230 6.35 12.78 2.64
C THR A 230 7.04 12.53 3.97
N LYS A 231 6.60 11.48 4.67
CA LYS A 231 7.26 10.93 5.86
C LYS A 231 7.57 9.47 5.66
N ILE A 232 8.77 9.08 6.08
CA ILE A 232 9.25 7.69 6.08
C ILE A 232 9.72 7.36 7.49
N ILE A 233 9.24 6.23 8.02
CA ILE A 233 9.75 5.64 9.26
C ILE A 233 10.26 4.24 8.93
N ASN A 234 11.48 3.96 9.35
CA ASN A 234 12.09 2.64 9.26
C ASN A 234 12.40 2.12 10.67
N LYS A 235 12.15 0.84 10.93
CA LYS A 235 12.55 0.19 12.19
C LYS A 235 14.06 0.02 12.27
N ASN A 236 14.67 -0.30 11.13
CA ASN A 236 16.11 -0.38 10.98
C ASN A 236 16.64 1.00 10.52
N ASN A 237 17.60 1.55 11.26
CA ASN A 237 18.28 2.84 10.96
C ASN A 237 19.79 2.62 10.88
#